data_2a56211a6223afc7b67dd72be896215e
#
_entry.id   2a56211a6223afc7b67dd72be896215e
#
_cell.length_a   1.000
_cell.length_b   1.000
_cell.length_c   1.000
_cell.angle_alpha   90.00
_cell.angle_beta   90.00
_cell.angle_gamma   90.00
#
_symmetry.space_group_name_H-M   'P 1'
#
loop_
_entity.id
_entity.type
_entity.pdbx_description
1 polymer ?
#
loop_
_entity_poly.entity_id
_entity_poly.type
_entity_poly.pdbx_seq_one_letter_code
_entity_poly.pdbx_strand_id
1 'polypeptide(L)'
;MAAALVLDRGQRAELAKAARREEILAAARRVFATRGFRGTTIADIAEEAGIALGTIYLYYPSKEAVFAALNQRLAELIAATVRAVAPEASLEATVRRRVHEIFATCSANRDLVRIAVINLDPDTELTRGMQAAAEVRNRPVAREIAAAVERGQIRPCDPVVTTRLIEGIVSIAVYQAFVLTGGEDADTYRDTCAEMIAAYLRPVAGTPAAATSGK
;
A
#
# COMPACT_ATOMS: atom_id res chain seq x y z
N MET A 1 22.63 -6.31 -31.14
CA MET A 1 23.75 -6.42 -30.19
C MET A 1 23.44 -5.54 -29.00
N ALA A 2 23.01 -6.12 -27.88
CA ALA A 2 22.76 -5.38 -26.64
C ALA A 2 24.12 -5.08 -25.99
N ALA A 3 24.46 -3.82 -25.84
CA ALA A 3 25.63 -3.39 -25.06
C ALA A 3 25.37 -3.77 -23.60
N ALA A 4 26.15 -4.72 -23.09
CA ALA A 4 26.16 -5.06 -21.68
C ALA A 4 26.58 -3.81 -20.91
N LEU A 5 25.68 -3.21 -20.15
CA LEU A 5 25.97 -2.08 -19.25
C LEU A 5 26.97 -2.59 -18.20
N VAL A 6 28.24 -2.23 -18.34
CA VAL A 6 29.28 -2.55 -17.35
C VAL A 6 29.07 -1.62 -16.17
N LEU A 7 28.47 -2.14 -15.12
CA LEU A 7 28.26 -1.40 -13.86
C LEU A 7 29.62 -1.04 -13.24
N ASP A 8 29.75 0.18 -12.76
CA ASP A 8 30.91 0.61 -11.98
C ASP A 8 30.94 -0.06 -10.59
N ARG A 9 32.04 0.15 -9.86
CA ARG A 9 32.22 -0.46 -8.52
C ARG A 9 31.19 0.03 -7.51
N GLY A 10 30.81 1.30 -7.56
CA GLY A 10 29.80 1.91 -6.69
C GLY A 10 28.41 1.36 -6.97
N GLN A 11 28.03 1.28 -8.24
CA GLN A 11 26.76 0.70 -8.67
C GLN A 11 26.62 -0.77 -8.25
N ARG A 12 27.69 -1.57 -8.36
CA ARG A 12 27.70 -2.95 -7.89
C ARG A 12 27.53 -3.06 -6.38
N ALA A 13 28.17 -2.17 -5.60
CA ALA A 13 28.04 -2.14 -4.15
C ALA A 13 26.59 -1.78 -3.72
N GLU A 14 25.95 -0.79 -4.35
CA GLU A 14 24.56 -0.44 -4.06
C GLU A 14 23.57 -1.55 -4.44
N LEU A 15 23.78 -2.22 -5.57
CA LEU A 15 22.98 -3.40 -5.95
C LEU A 15 23.12 -4.54 -4.95
N ALA A 16 24.35 -4.83 -4.49
CA ALA A 16 24.59 -5.85 -3.48
C ALA A 16 23.93 -5.50 -2.15
N LYS A 17 23.96 -4.22 -1.75
CA LYS A 17 23.28 -3.73 -0.55
C LYS A 17 21.75 -3.82 -0.67
N ALA A 18 21.19 -3.49 -1.83
CA ALA A 18 19.77 -3.65 -2.09
C ALA A 18 19.35 -5.12 -2.07
N ALA A 19 20.10 -6.00 -2.73
CA ALA A 19 19.84 -7.43 -2.69
C ALA A 19 19.86 -8.00 -1.26
N ARG A 20 20.82 -7.59 -0.44
CA ARG A 20 20.90 -8.01 0.97
C ARG A 20 19.70 -7.51 1.78
N ARG A 21 19.22 -6.29 1.53
CA ARG A 21 17.98 -5.80 2.16
C ARG A 21 16.78 -6.67 1.82
N GLU A 22 16.61 -7.06 0.57
CA GLU A 22 15.52 -7.94 0.12
C GLU A 22 15.62 -9.34 0.77
N GLU A 23 16.83 -9.91 0.91
CA GLU A 23 17.02 -11.18 1.61
C GLU A 23 16.60 -11.11 3.09
N ILE A 24 16.96 -10.02 3.79
CA ILE A 24 16.55 -9.78 5.17
C ILE A 24 15.03 -9.63 5.27
N LEU A 25 14.40 -8.88 4.36
CA LEU A 25 12.95 -8.72 4.34
C LEU A 25 12.22 -10.03 4.04
N ALA A 26 12.75 -10.87 3.14
CA ALA A 26 12.20 -12.18 2.87
C ALA A 26 12.27 -13.11 4.09
N ALA A 27 13.39 -13.10 4.81
CA ALA A 27 13.54 -13.82 6.07
C ALA A 27 12.58 -13.31 7.15
N ALA A 28 12.50 -11.99 7.34
CA ALA A 28 11.59 -11.37 8.30
C ALA A 28 10.12 -11.71 8.00
N ARG A 29 9.74 -11.73 6.73
CA ARG A 29 8.39 -12.13 6.29
C ARG A 29 8.05 -13.54 6.76
N ARG A 30 8.96 -14.50 6.63
CA ARG A 30 8.76 -15.90 7.10
C ARG A 30 8.66 -15.98 8.63
N VAL A 31 9.56 -15.30 9.34
CA VAL A 31 9.58 -15.33 10.81
C VAL A 31 8.34 -14.65 11.39
N PHE A 32 7.96 -13.48 10.89
CA PHE A 32 6.74 -12.80 11.34
C PHE A 32 5.46 -13.58 11.02
N ALA A 33 5.41 -14.25 9.87
CA ALA A 33 4.25 -15.07 9.50
C ALA A 33 4.04 -16.27 10.44
N THR A 34 5.13 -16.83 10.99
CA THR A 34 5.08 -18.03 11.86
C THR A 34 4.99 -17.68 13.35
N ARG A 35 5.76 -16.69 13.84
CA ARG A 35 5.89 -16.34 15.26
C ARG A 35 5.14 -15.07 15.65
N GLY A 36 4.61 -14.34 14.67
CA GLY A 36 4.05 -13.01 14.87
C GLY A 36 5.12 -11.97 15.21
N PHE A 37 4.77 -10.69 15.17
CA PHE A 37 5.70 -9.59 15.45
C PHE A 37 6.21 -9.62 16.90
N ARG A 38 5.29 -9.85 17.88
CA ARG A 38 5.64 -9.84 19.31
C ARG A 38 6.56 -11.00 19.71
N GLY A 39 6.38 -12.16 19.10
CA GLY A 39 7.15 -13.37 19.35
C GLY A 39 8.48 -13.43 18.57
N THR A 40 8.82 -12.39 17.81
CA THR A 40 10.05 -12.34 16.99
C THR A 40 11.06 -11.37 17.57
N THR A 41 12.34 -11.74 17.55
CA THR A 41 13.47 -10.87 17.83
C THR A 41 14.23 -10.53 16.56
N ILE A 42 15.07 -9.51 16.60
CA ILE A 42 15.98 -9.17 15.47
C ILE A 42 17.00 -10.30 15.22
N ALA A 43 17.37 -11.04 16.28
CA ALA A 43 18.26 -12.18 16.19
C ALA A 43 17.62 -13.34 15.40
N ASP A 44 16.33 -13.64 15.62
CA ASP A 44 15.59 -14.65 14.85
C ASP A 44 15.59 -14.33 13.34
N ILE A 45 15.46 -13.05 13.01
CA ILE A 45 15.48 -12.60 11.61
C ILE A 45 16.89 -12.76 11.01
N ALA A 46 17.94 -12.43 11.77
CA ALA A 46 19.32 -12.60 11.34
C ALA A 46 19.66 -14.09 11.10
N GLU A 47 19.24 -14.97 12.01
CA GLU A 47 19.40 -16.42 11.90
C GLU A 47 18.69 -16.95 10.65
N GLU A 48 17.42 -16.58 10.45
CA GLU A 48 16.63 -16.99 9.28
C GLU A 48 17.22 -16.46 7.95
N ALA A 49 17.85 -15.27 7.98
CA ALA A 49 18.54 -14.69 6.82
C ALA A 49 19.95 -15.28 6.60
N GLY A 50 20.45 -16.13 7.50
CA GLY A 50 21.79 -16.73 7.43
C GLY A 50 22.91 -15.71 7.58
N ILE A 51 22.71 -14.64 8.38
CA ILE A 51 23.70 -13.58 8.61
C ILE A 51 24.00 -13.39 10.10
N ALA A 52 25.18 -12.87 10.40
CA ALA A 52 25.54 -12.54 11.78
C ALA A 52 24.64 -11.39 12.31
N LEU A 53 24.31 -11.45 13.62
CA LEU A 53 23.49 -10.43 14.29
C LEU A 53 24.06 -9.01 14.11
N GLY A 54 25.37 -8.83 14.13
CA GLY A 54 26.01 -7.53 13.86
C GLY A 54 25.78 -7.03 12.44
N THR A 55 25.62 -7.95 11.48
CA THR A 55 25.38 -7.59 10.08
C THR A 55 23.99 -7.03 9.85
N ILE A 56 22.94 -7.56 10.51
CA ILE A 56 21.58 -7.06 10.30
C ILE A 56 21.43 -5.59 10.73
N TYR A 57 22.15 -5.19 11.80
CA TYR A 57 22.11 -3.80 12.28
C TYR A 57 22.71 -2.78 11.30
N LEU A 58 23.50 -3.20 10.31
CA LEU A 58 23.98 -2.34 9.23
C LEU A 58 22.87 -1.97 8.24
N TYR A 59 21.76 -2.72 8.23
CA TYR A 59 20.63 -2.54 7.32
C TYR A 59 19.38 -2.04 8.02
N TYR A 60 19.10 -2.55 9.21
CA TYR A 60 17.91 -2.25 10.00
C TYR A 60 18.27 -2.10 11.48
N PRO A 61 18.06 -0.95 12.09
CA PRO A 61 18.43 -0.69 13.49
C PRO A 61 17.60 -1.46 14.51
N SER A 62 16.42 -1.97 14.12
CA SER A 62 15.53 -2.70 15.01
C SER A 62 14.55 -3.58 14.22
N LYS A 63 13.84 -4.48 14.91
CA LYS A 63 12.77 -5.27 14.27
C LYS A 63 11.58 -4.40 13.81
N GLU A 64 11.33 -3.29 14.50
CA GLU A 64 10.33 -2.29 14.12
C GLU A 64 10.68 -1.65 12.77
N ALA A 65 11.96 -1.36 12.53
CA ALA A 65 12.44 -0.85 11.25
C ALA A 65 12.28 -1.88 10.12
N VAL A 66 12.54 -3.17 10.39
CA VAL A 66 12.27 -4.26 9.43
C VAL A 66 10.77 -4.37 9.15
N PHE A 67 9.95 -4.31 10.19
CA PHE A 67 8.49 -4.34 10.07
C PHE A 67 7.97 -3.16 9.22
N ALA A 68 8.46 -1.94 9.48
CA ALA A 68 8.09 -0.76 8.69
C ALA A 68 8.48 -0.92 7.21
N ALA A 69 9.63 -1.51 6.92
CA ALA A 69 10.06 -1.77 5.55
C ALA A 69 9.15 -2.80 4.85
N LEU A 70 8.66 -3.83 5.55
CA LEU A 70 7.67 -4.77 5.01
C LEU A 70 6.31 -4.09 4.74
N ASN A 71 5.86 -3.22 5.65
CA ASN A 71 4.65 -2.42 5.43
C ASN A 71 4.80 -1.50 4.22
N GLN A 72 5.95 -0.83 4.10
CA GLN A 72 6.25 0.00 2.95
C GLN A 72 6.22 -0.81 1.65
N ARG A 73 6.75 -2.04 1.66
CA ARG A 73 6.71 -2.94 0.50
C ARG A 73 5.29 -3.27 0.06
N LEU A 74 4.41 -3.63 1.00
CA LEU A 74 3.00 -3.88 0.69
C LEU A 74 2.31 -2.62 0.14
N ALA A 75 2.56 -1.48 0.76
CA ALA A 75 2.00 -0.21 0.31
C ALA A 75 2.46 0.18 -1.09
N GLU A 76 3.72 -0.10 -1.45
CA GLU A 76 4.26 0.11 -2.80
C GLU A 76 3.65 -0.84 -3.83
N LEU A 77 3.44 -2.11 -3.46
CA LEU A 77 2.74 -3.08 -4.31
C LEU A 77 1.32 -2.61 -4.63
N ILE A 78 0.56 -2.21 -3.61
CA ILE A 78 -0.80 -1.68 -3.78
C ILE A 78 -0.78 -0.41 -4.64
N ALA A 79 0.13 0.52 -4.38
CA ALA A 79 0.24 1.74 -5.17
C ALA A 79 0.62 1.47 -6.63
N ALA A 80 1.48 0.51 -6.88
CA ALA A 80 1.83 0.07 -8.24
C ALA A 80 0.61 -0.54 -8.96
N THR A 81 -0.17 -1.38 -8.26
CA THR A 81 -1.42 -1.94 -8.75
C THR A 81 -2.42 -0.85 -9.14
N VAL A 82 -2.63 0.14 -8.25
CA VAL A 82 -3.54 1.28 -8.54
C VAL A 82 -3.10 2.08 -9.77
N ARG A 83 -1.78 2.31 -9.91
CA ARG A 83 -1.24 3.04 -11.08
C ARG A 83 -1.31 2.25 -12.38
N ALA A 84 -1.24 0.93 -12.31
CA ALA A 84 -1.31 0.05 -13.49
C ALA A 84 -2.72 -0.04 -14.08
N VAL A 85 -3.76 0.25 -13.31
CA VAL A 85 -5.14 0.28 -13.80
C VAL A 85 -5.34 1.52 -14.66
N ALA A 86 -5.52 1.31 -15.96
CA ALA A 86 -5.85 2.38 -16.89
C ALA A 86 -7.21 3.02 -16.54
N PRO A 87 -7.38 4.35 -16.76
CA PRO A 87 -8.68 4.99 -16.62
C PRO A 87 -9.73 4.33 -17.53
N GLU A 88 -10.91 4.08 -16.98
CA GLU A 88 -12.08 3.57 -17.71
C GLU A 88 -13.03 4.70 -18.12
N ALA A 89 -14.20 4.36 -18.69
CA ALA A 89 -15.20 5.31 -19.18
C ALA A 89 -15.71 6.27 -18.08
N SER A 90 -15.63 5.86 -16.81
CA SER A 90 -15.99 6.69 -15.66
C SER A 90 -15.02 6.47 -14.51
N LEU A 91 -14.94 7.46 -13.59
CA LEU A 91 -14.17 7.29 -12.36
C LEU A 91 -14.73 6.15 -11.50
N GLU A 92 -16.06 5.97 -11.50
CA GLU A 92 -16.72 4.85 -10.82
C GLU A 92 -16.20 3.49 -11.32
N ALA A 93 -16.15 3.28 -12.62
CA ALA A 93 -15.64 2.05 -13.22
C ALA A 93 -14.14 1.85 -12.90
N THR A 94 -13.35 2.91 -13.02
CA THR A 94 -11.92 2.91 -12.67
C THR A 94 -11.70 2.50 -11.21
N VAL A 95 -12.49 3.05 -10.28
CA VAL A 95 -12.39 2.73 -8.84
C VAL A 95 -12.79 1.28 -8.57
N ARG A 96 -13.87 0.80 -9.17
CA ARG A 96 -14.27 -0.62 -9.05
C ARG A 96 -13.12 -1.55 -9.48
N ARG A 97 -12.54 -1.28 -10.64
CA ARG A 97 -11.42 -2.06 -11.16
C ARG A 97 -10.21 -2.01 -10.22
N ARG A 98 -9.85 -0.83 -9.69
CA ARG A 98 -8.76 -0.69 -8.73
C ARG A 98 -8.99 -1.49 -7.46
N VAL A 99 -10.18 -1.48 -6.89
CA VAL A 99 -10.51 -2.29 -5.71
C VAL A 99 -10.34 -3.78 -6.01
N HIS A 100 -10.83 -4.26 -7.15
CA HIS A 100 -10.65 -5.65 -7.56
C HIS A 100 -9.17 -6.04 -7.66
N GLU A 101 -8.35 -5.22 -8.31
CA GLU A 101 -6.91 -5.48 -8.45
C GLU A 101 -6.15 -5.39 -7.11
N ILE A 102 -6.55 -4.49 -6.19
CA ILE A 102 -6.00 -4.44 -4.83
C ILE A 102 -6.31 -5.74 -4.09
N PHE A 103 -7.53 -6.23 -4.14
CA PHE A 103 -7.90 -7.49 -3.49
C PHE A 103 -7.14 -8.68 -4.08
N ALA A 104 -6.94 -8.74 -5.40
CA ALA A 104 -6.11 -9.76 -6.06
C ALA A 104 -4.65 -9.69 -5.57
N THR A 105 -4.09 -8.48 -5.50
CA THR A 105 -2.73 -8.23 -4.97
C THR A 105 -2.61 -8.66 -3.50
N CYS A 106 -3.59 -8.33 -2.66
CA CYS A 106 -3.63 -8.73 -1.26
C CYS A 106 -3.80 -10.24 -1.09
N SER A 107 -4.62 -10.87 -1.92
CA SER A 107 -4.80 -12.33 -1.92
C SER A 107 -3.49 -13.06 -2.25
N ALA A 108 -2.71 -12.56 -3.21
CA ALA A 108 -1.39 -13.09 -3.56
C ALA A 108 -0.32 -12.85 -2.48
N ASN A 109 -0.56 -11.92 -1.53
CA ASN A 109 0.39 -11.51 -0.49
C ASN A 109 -0.24 -11.55 0.92
N ARG A 110 -1.08 -12.57 1.20
CA ARG A 110 -1.86 -12.66 2.46
C ARG A 110 -1.01 -12.59 3.73
N ASP A 111 0.17 -13.15 3.71
CA ASP A 111 1.11 -13.10 4.83
C ASP A 111 1.62 -11.68 5.10
N LEU A 112 1.94 -10.90 4.05
CA LEU A 112 2.26 -9.47 4.21
C LEU A 112 1.08 -8.68 4.76
N VAL A 113 -0.14 -8.95 4.28
CA VAL A 113 -1.36 -8.31 4.79
C VAL A 113 -1.52 -8.61 6.29
N ARG A 114 -1.35 -9.86 6.71
CA ARG A 114 -1.42 -10.25 8.13
C ARG A 114 -0.35 -9.58 8.99
N ILE A 115 0.85 -9.41 8.46
CA ILE A 115 1.93 -8.70 9.14
C ILE A 115 1.58 -7.21 9.27
N ALA A 116 1.07 -6.58 8.22
CA ALA A 116 0.81 -5.13 8.14
C ALA A 116 -0.25 -4.62 9.14
N VAL A 117 -1.10 -5.51 9.65
CA VAL A 117 -2.20 -5.17 10.56
C VAL A 117 -1.77 -4.92 12.01
N ILE A 118 -0.50 -5.10 12.32
CA ILE A 118 0.00 -4.87 13.67
C ILE A 118 -0.07 -3.36 13.97
N ASN A 119 -0.84 -3.01 15.01
CA ASN A 119 -0.93 -1.63 15.48
C ASN A 119 0.43 -1.19 16.05
N LEU A 120 1.10 -0.29 15.36
CA LEU A 120 2.21 0.47 15.91
C LEU A 120 1.65 1.62 16.74
N ASP A 121 2.40 2.02 17.77
CA ASP A 121 2.11 3.22 18.56
C ASP A 121 2.06 4.44 17.61
N PRO A 122 0.92 5.18 17.55
CA PRO A 122 0.75 6.30 16.64
C PRO A 122 1.74 7.46 16.90
N ASP A 123 2.25 7.56 18.11
CA ASP A 123 3.10 8.67 18.52
C ASP A 123 4.60 8.45 18.24
N THR A 124 4.96 7.30 17.67
CA THR A 124 6.36 7.06 17.30
C THR A 124 6.76 7.83 16.03
N GLU A 125 8.04 8.20 15.96
CA GLU A 125 8.63 8.81 14.76
C GLU A 125 8.45 7.91 13.53
N LEU A 126 8.56 6.58 13.73
CA LEU A 126 8.35 5.58 12.70
C LEU A 126 6.94 5.67 12.11
N THR A 127 5.91 5.70 12.95
CA THR A 127 4.51 5.77 12.52
C THR A 127 4.22 7.09 11.80
N ARG A 128 4.74 8.22 12.31
CA ARG A 128 4.64 9.52 11.64
C ARG A 128 5.31 9.51 10.26
N GLY A 129 6.49 8.89 10.15
CA GLY A 129 7.18 8.72 8.86
C GLY A 129 6.37 7.89 7.86
N MET A 130 5.74 6.80 8.31
CA MET A 130 4.86 5.97 7.47
C MET A 130 3.62 6.75 7.00
N GLN A 131 3.01 7.56 7.86
CA GLN A 131 1.88 8.42 7.49
C GLN A 131 2.27 9.48 6.45
N ALA A 132 3.41 10.15 6.64
CA ALA A 132 3.92 11.13 5.68
C ALA A 132 4.19 10.49 4.30
N ALA A 133 4.75 9.28 4.28
CA ALA A 133 4.96 8.53 3.04
C ALA A 133 3.63 8.15 2.36
N ALA A 134 2.60 7.78 3.14
CA ALA A 134 1.26 7.50 2.62
C ALA A 134 0.64 8.74 1.97
N GLU A 135 0.78 9.92 2.56
CA GLU A 135 0.28 11.17 1.98
C GLU A 135 0.92 11.48 0.62
N VAL A 136 2.24 11.32 0.52
CA VAL A 136 2.95 11.52 -0.77
C VAL A 136 2.48 10.51 -1.82
N ARG A 137 2.33 9.25 -1.43
CA ARG A 137 1.88 8.17 -2.32
C ARG A 137 0.47 8.38 -2.84
N ASN A 138 -0.42 8.97 -2.05
CA ASN A 138 -1.84 9.17 -2.36
C ASN A 138 -2.13 10.45 -3.17
N ARG A 139 -1.16 11.36 -3.31
CA ARG A 139 -1.32 12.60 -4.09
C ARG A 139 -1.84 12.41 -5.53
N PRO A 140 -1.40 11.40 -6.29
CA PRO A 140 -1.94 11.17 -7.65
C PRO A 140 -3.44 10.89 -7.65
N VAL A 141 -3.93 10.06 -6.71
CA VAL A 141 -5.36 9.73 -6.59
C VAL A 141 -6.16 10.98 -6.17
N ALA A 142 -5.66 11.77 -5.23
CA ALA A 142 -6.31 13.01 -4.83
C ALA A 142 -6.42 14.02 -5.99
N ARG A 143 -5.39 14.12 -6.85
CA ARG A 143 -5.45 14.96 -8.06
C ARG A 143 -6.47 14.46 -9.07
N GLU A 144 -6.60 13.16 -9.26
CA GLU A 144 -7.60 12.54 -10.12
C GLU A 144 -9.02 12.84 -9.63
N ILE A 145 -9.26 12.72 -8.32
CA ILE A 145 -10.55 13.09 -7.69
C ILE A 145 -10.83 14.59 -7.88
N ALA A 146 -9.84 15.47 -7.64
CA ALA A 146 -9.98 16.90 -7.84
C ALA A 146 -10.43 17.23 -9.28
N ALA A 147 -9.74 16.67 -10.25
CA ALA A 147 -10.06 16.86 -11.66
C ALA A 147 -11.44 16.30 -12.04
N ALA A 148 -11.90 15.22 -11.41
CA ALA A 148 -13.23 14.68 -11.61
C ALA A 148 -14.32 15.57 -10.99
N VAL A 149 -14.07 16.18 -9.83
CA VAL A 149 -14.95 17.20 -9.21
C VAL A 149 -15.08 18.42 -10.13
N GLU A 150 -13.95 18.97 -10.61
CA GLU A 150 -13.92 20.12 -11.52
C GLU A 150 -14.72 19.87 -12.81
N ARG A 151 -14.67 18.65 -13.35
CA ARG A 151 -15.43 18.25 -14.54
C ARG A 151 -16.89 17.88 -14.25
N GLY A 152 -17.35 17.94 -13.00
CA GLY A 152 -18.69 17.52 -12.62
C GLY A 152 -18.97 16.01 -12.81
N GLN A 153 -17.92 15.21 -12.92
CA GLN A 153 -18.03 13.75 -13.12
C GLN A 153 -18.41 13.00 -11.84
N ILE A 154 -18.12 13.60 -10.70
CA ILE A 154 -18.47 13.07 -9.38
C ILE A 154 -19.07 14.19 -8.52
N ARG A 155 -19.62 13.80 -7.38
CA ARG A 155 -20.14 14.76 -6.40
C ARG A 155 -19.06 15.73 -5.90
N PRO A 156 -19.39 16.97 -5.51
CA PRO A 156 -18.46 17.85 -4.82
C PRO A 156 -17.97 17.23 -3.52
N CYS A 157 -16.65 17.17 -3.35
CA CYS A 157 -16.01 16.62 -2.15
C CYS A 157 -14.60 17.21 -1.99
N ASP A 158 -14.04 17.12 -0.78
CA ASP A 158 -12.62 17.40 -0.57
C ASP A 158 -11.77 16.22 -1.11
N PRO A 159 -10.89 16.44 -2.08
CA PRO A 159 -10.14 15.35 -2.72
C PRO A 159 -9.19 14.63 -1.79
N VAL A 160 -8.55 15.36 -0.85
CA VAL A 160 -7.57 14.78 0.08
C VAL A 160 -8.28 13.94 1.13
N VAL A 161 -9.34 14.47 1.74
CA VAL A 161 -10.14 13.76 2.74
C VAL A 161 -10.79 12.53 2.10
N THR A 162 -11.36 12.68 0.91
CA THR A 162 -12.00 11.57 0.18
C THR A 162 -10.99 10.46 -0.13
N THR A 163 -9.78 10.81 -0.58
CA THR A 163 -8.73 9.80 -0.83
C THR A 163 -8.36 9.03 0.44
N ARG A 164 -8.21 9.72 1.58
CA ARG A 164 -7.91 9.08 2.87
C ARG A 164 -9.02 8.16 3.36
N LEU A 165 -10.28 8.58 3.18
CA LEU A 165 -11.44 7.75 3.52
C LEU A 165 -11.53 6.51 2.64
N ILE A 166 -11.30 6.64 1.34
CA ILE A 166 -11.24 5.49 0.42
C ILE A 166 -10.14 4.52 0.84
N GLU A 167 -8.93 5.01 1.14
CA GLU A 167 -7.84 4.17 1.65
C GLU A 167 -8.23 3.44 2.94
N GLY A 168 -8.88 4.14 3.89
CA GLY A 168 -9.36 3.55 5.13
C GLY A 168 -10.41 2.45 4.91
N ILE A 169 -11.39 2.70 4.03
CA ILE A 169 -12.44 1.72 3.69
C ILE A 169 -11.82 0.48 3.05
N VAL A 170 -10.92 0.65 2.07
CA VAL A 170 -10.23 -0.48 1.42
C VAL A 170 -9.37 -1.24 2.43
N SER A 171 -8.62 -0.54 3.30
CA SER A 171 -7.77 -1.17 4.31
C SER A 171 -8.58 -2.01 5.29
N ILE A 172 -9.71 -1.51 5.80
CA ILE A 172 -10.56 -2.29 6.71
C ILE A 172 -11.23 -3.48 6.00
N ALA A 173 -11.65 -3.32 4.75
CA ALA A 173 -12.24 -4.41 3.97
C ALA A 173 -11.20 -5.53 3.71
N VAL A 174 -9.97 -5.17 3.35
CA VAL A 174 -8.84 -6.11 3.19
C VAL A 174 -8.54 -6.82 4.52
N TYR A 175 -8.52 -6.07 5.63
CA TYR A 175 -8.30 -6.65 6.95
C TYR A 175 -9.38 -7.68 7.32
N GLN A 176 -10.64 -7.31 7.18
CA GLN A 176 -11.77 -8.22 7.43
C GLN A 176 -11.65 -9.48 6.57
N ALA A 177 -11.45 -9.29 5.25
CA ALA A 177 -11.39 -10.38 4.29
C ALA A 177 -10.23 -11.37 4.51
N PHE A 178 -9.02 -10.87 4.74
CA PHE A 178 -7.83 -11.74 4.73
C PHE A 178 -7.26 -12.06 6.10
N VAL A 179 -7.58 -11.26 7.12
CA VAL A 179 -7.06 -11.48 8.48
C VAL A 179 -8.09 -12.12 9.37
N LEU A 180 -9.32 -11.61 9.38
CA LEU A 180 -10.37 -12.14 10.27
C LEU A 180 -11.11 -13.36 9.68
N THR A 181 -11.51 -13.32 8.39
CA THR A 181 -12.23 -14.44 7.77
C THR A 181 -11.32 -15.43 7.03
N GLY A 182 -10.00 -15.20 7.02
CA GLY A 182 -9.04 -16.09 6.36
C GLY A 182 -9.18 -16.14 4.83
N GLY A 183 -9.98 -15.26 4.23
CA GLY A 183 -10.22 -15.16 2.80
C GLY A 183 -11.49 -15.83 2.31
N GLU A 184 -12.28 -16.44 3.18
CA GLU A 184 -13.53 -17.14 2.80
C GLU A 184 -14.57 -16.18 2.19
N ASP A 185 -14.66 -14.94 2.73
CA ASP A 185 -15.60 -13.91 2.28
C ASP A 185 -14.95 -12.80 1.44
N ALA A 186 -13.75 -13.02 0.91
CA ALA A 186 -12.98 -11.97 0.26
C ALA A 186 -13.72 -11.31 -0.92
N ASP A 187 -14.47 -12.07 -1.71
CA ASP A 187 -15.26 -11.55 -2.81
C ASP A 187 -16.39 -10.65 -2.35
N THR A 188 -17.09 -11.03 -1.27
CA THR A 188 -18.16 -10.21 -0.67
C THR A 188 -17.63 -8.88 -0.17
N TYR A 189 -16.49 -8.89 0.56
CA TYR A 189 -15.85 -7.65 1.04
C TYR A 189 -15.37 -6.78 -0.12
N ARG A 190 -14.76 -7.38 -1.15
CA ARG A 190 -14.32 -6.66 -2.35
C ARG A 190 -15.48 -5.96 -3.04
N ASP A 191 -16.54 -6.68 -3.34
CA ASP A 191 -17.66 -6.17 -4.14
C ASP A 191 -18.44 -5.10 -3.37
N THR A 192 -18.71 -5.35 -2.08
CA THR A 192 -19.35 -4.36 -1.20
C THR A 192 -18.51 -3.10 -1.05
N CYS A 193 -17.20 -3.24 -0.83
CA CYS A 193 -16.28 -2.11 -0.73
C CYS A 193 -16.26 -1.29 -2.02
N ALA A 194 -16.13 -1.95 -3.18
CA ALA A 194 -16.14 -1.29 -4.48
C ALA A 194 -17.45 -0.55 -4.74
N GLU A 195 -18.58 -1.15 -4.36
CA GLU A 195 -19.90 -0.55 -4.53
C GLU A 195 -20.13 0.66 -3.62
N MET A 196 -19.73 0.58 -2.35
CA MET A 196 -19.83 1.70 -1.40
C MET A 196 -19.02 2.90 -1.89
N ILE A 197 -17.78 2.72 -2.34
CA ILE A 197 -16.94 3.82 -2.83
C ILE A 197 -17.53 4.40 -4.10
N ALA A 198 -17.92 3.56 -5.05
CA ALA A 198 -18.51 3.96 -6.30
C ALA A 198 -19.82 4.75 -6.09
N ALA A 199 -20.69 4.26 -5.20
CA ALA A 199 -21.94 4.95 -4.86
C ALA A 199 -21.71 6.32 -4.22
N TYR A 200 -20.71 6.43 -3.35
CA TYR A 200 -20.32 7.71 -2.75
C TYR A 200 -19.86 8.73 -3.83
N LEU A 201 -19.11 8.29 -4.82
CA LEU A 201 -18.54 9.18 -5.84
C LEU A 201 -19.56 9.62 -6.90
N ARG A 202 -20.72 8.97 -7.02
CA ARG A 202 -21.73 9.33 -8.03
C ARG A 202 -22.15 10.81 -7.94
N PRO A 203 -22.36 11.47 -9.10
CA PRO A 203 -22.91 12.81 -9.11
C PRO A 203 -24.25 12.86 -8.37
N VAL A 204 -24.46 13.92 -7.58
CA VAL A 204 -25.78 14.15 -6.97
C VAL A 204 -26.67 14.79 -8.03
N ALA A 205 -27.81 14.18 -8.33
CA ALA A 205 -28.76 14.71 -9.27
C ALA A 205 -29.17 16.14 -8.88
N GLY A 206 -28.96 17.10 -9.79
CA GLY A 206 -29.33 18.50 -9.56
C GLY A 206 -28.22 19.45 -9.10
N THR A 207 -26.96 18.97 -8.96
CA THR A 207 -25.84 19.89 -8.70
C THR A 207 -25.38 20.46 -10.04
N PRO A 208 -25.54 21.79 -10.31
CA PRO A 208 -25.02 22.39 -11.53
C PRO A 208 -23.51 22.26 -11.56
N ALA A 209 -22.95 21.90 -12.73
CA ALA A 209 -21.50 21.97 -12.96
C ALA A 209 -21.02 23.37 -12.53
N ALA A 210 -19.96 23.42 -11.71
CA ALA A 210 -19.39 24.67 -11.23
C ALA A 210 -19.13 25.56 -12.46
N ALA A 211 -19.88 26.65 -12.56
CA ALA A 211 -19.67 27.63 -13.60
C ALA A 211 -18.24 28.12 -13.48
N THR A 212 -17.44 27.90 -14.49
CA THR A 212 -16.11 28.48 -14.65
C THR A 212 -16.27 30.00 -14.56
N SER A 213 -16.06 30.55 -13.36
CA SER A 213 -15.93 31.98 -13.16
C SER A 213 -14.64 32.43 -13.85
N GLY A 214 -14.73 32.76 -15.13
CA GLY A 214 -13.74 33.55 -15.79
C GLY A 214 -13.67 34.93 -15.15
N LYS A 215 -12.56 35.25 -14.53
CA LYS A 215 -11.96 36.59 -14.48
C LYS A 215 -10.46 36.46 -14.30
#